data_959eccf928e8be8910788e7417e80cff
#
_entry.id   959eccf928e8be8910788e7417e80cff
#
_cell.length_a   1.000
_cell.length_b   1.000
_cell.length_c   1.000
_cell.angle_alpha   90.00
_cell.angle_beta   90.00
_cell.angle_gamma   90.00
#
_symmetry.space_group_name_H-M   'P 1'
#
loop_
_entity.id
_entity.type
_entity.pdbx_description
1 polymer ?
#
loop_
_entity_poly.entity_id
_entity_poly.type
_entity_poly.pdbx_seq_one_letter_code
_entity_poly.pdbx_strand_id
1 'polypeptide(L)'
;MSSRPTGASVTSCASAEPPREGPRRPRGRGRRAAWGAVVGLLLTGCTVGPNFTRPPAPAVSGYTQEPVTLPPPGGTDIEQRFVIEAAVARQWWELFRSPQLNETIALALTGSPTLASARATLAQAEAVVAQVRGVYYPQVDLAGTANSSSTRETTDASARRPSTTTGATINVFSFGPLLTYDPDIFGHNRRFVEQEAALAENQRYQLAAAYLSLAAGAVTQAVIIASTRAQIQAAEQVIATDEHNLELVRIEFEAGAVAMTDVLLAQSQLASDRTLLPPLRQQLDVARHALSVLVGESPAEWSPPDFDLAALTLPAELPVILPSELIHQRPDILAAEAQLHAANAAVGVATALLYPNVTLSAAWTVERAVREGPGLLDTTSLITSLAGGLTAPLFHGGALEAQRRAAVAAFEAQLATYRQVLLLAFGQVADTLRALQNDAELLRAQIAALTTSEASLKLAQDAYSAGRGSLIQVLDAQRLYQQALLGYVRAKAQRYQDTVLLFQTMGGASQDWLEAAAAGPRYMGR
;
A
#
# COMPACT_ATOMS: atom_id res chain seq x y z
N MET A 1 28.50 42.53 -6.77
CA MET A 1 29.33 42.29 -5.60
C MET A 1 29.35 40.77 -5.44
N SER A 2 30.24 40.11 -6.05
CA SER A 2 31.64 39.75 -5.79
C SER A 2 31.79 38.90 -4.53
N SER A 3 31.97 37.60 -4.75
CA SER A 3 33.15 36.86 -4.31
C SER A 3 33.05 35.36 -4.64
N ARG A 4 33.93 34.90 -5.50
CA ARG A 4 34.36 33.50 -5.63
C ARG A 4 35.26 33.12 -4.47
N PRO A 5 35.43 31.85 -4.17
CA PRO A 5 36.73 31.34 -3.83
C PRO A 5 37.25 30.26 -4.78
N THR A 6 38.49 30.43 -5.06
CA THR A 6 39.53 29.66 -5.67
C THR A 6 39.92 28.37 -4.93
N GLY A 7 40.39 27.37 -5.67
CA GLY A 7 41.63 26.69 -5.39
C GLY A 7 41.55 25.18 -5.30
N ALA A 8 41.76 24.43 -6.42
CA ALA A 8 42.13 23.02 -6.38
C ALA A 8 43.62 22.91 -6.67
N SER A 9 44.39 22.37 -5.75
CA SER A 9 45.82 22.08 -5.87
C SER A 9 46.04 20.79 -6.68
N VAL A 10 46.79 20.94 -7.77
CA VAL A 10 47.37 19.85 -8.54
C VAL A 10 48.68 19.42 -7.88
N THR A 11 48.76 18.15 -7.47
CA THR A 11 50.03 17.56 -6.99
C THR A 11 50.73 16.88 -8.16
N SER A 12 51.89 17.42 -8.50
CA SER A 12 52.88 16.91 -9.47
C SER A 12 53.57 15.66 -8.91
N CYS A 13 53.63 14.58 -9.68
CA CYS A 13 54.55 13.46 -9.45
C CYS A 13 55.78 13.59 -10.33
N ALA A 14 56.91 13.61 -9.67
CA ALA A 14 58.24 13.69 -10.25
C ALA A 14 58.66 12.38 -10.93
N SER A 15 59.36 12.56 -12.05
CA SER A 15 60.05 11.56 -12.88
C SER A 15 61.34 11.05 -12.18
N ALA A 16 61.53 9.71 -12.19
CA ALA A 16 62.79 9.04 -11.92
C ALA A 16 63.20 8.21 -13.14
N GLU A 17 64.46 8.44 -13.63
CA GLU A 17 65.08 7.73 -14.75
C GLU A 17 65.50 6.30 -14.38
N PRO A 18 65.51 5.35 -15.37
CA PRO A 18 65.93 3.98 -15.14
C PRO A 18 67.38 3.72 -15.62
N PRO A 19 68.10 2.74 -15.05
CA PRO A 19 69.38 2.26 -15.58
C PRO A 19 69.24 1.33 -16.79
N ARG A 20 70.17 1.43 -17.73
CA ARG A 20 70.28 0.65 -18.95
C ARG A 20 70.76 -0.77 -18.66
N GLU A 21 70.04 -1.80 -19.09
CA GLU A 21 70.56 -3.13 -19.34
C GLU A 21 70.01 -3.70 -20.67
N GLY A 22 70.83 -4.50 -21.36
CA GLY A 22 70.75 -4.90 -22.74
C GLY A 22 69.67 -5.94 -23.11
N PRO A 23 69.58 -6.32 -24.41
CA PRO A 23 68.36 -6.97 -24.97
C PRO A 23 68.36 -8.47 -24.75
N ARG A 24 67.41 -8.90 -23.89
CA ARG A 24 66.95 -10.30 -23.82
C ARG A 24 65.62 -10.46 -24.54
N ARG A 25 65.57 -11.34 -25.56
CA ARG A 25 64.36 -11.69 -26.33
C ARG A 25 63.25 -12.24 -25.36
N PRO A 26 62.01 -11.72 -25.38
CA PRO A 26 60.95 -12.30 -24.55
C PRO A 26 60.29 -13.46 -25.28
N ARG A 27 60.29 -14.62 -24.61
CA ARG A 27 59.43 -15.76 -24.91
C ARG A 27 57.97 -15.42 -24.56
N GLY A 28 57.06 -15.72 -25.47
CA GLY A 28 55.59 -15.61 -25.52
C GLY A 28 54.71 -15.77 -24.30
N ARG A 29 55.02 -15.13 -23.14
CA ARG A 29 54.17 -15.11 -21.95
C ARG A 29 53.27 -13.86 -21.84
N GLY A 30 53.55 -12.80 -22.66
CA GLY A 30 52.81 -11.52 -22.57
C GLY A 30 51.37 -11.55 -23.10
N ARG A 31 51.07 -12.43 -24.07
CA ARG A 31 49.71 -12.48 -24.66
C ARG A 31 48.65 -13.07 -23.73
N ARG A 32 48.99 -14.03 -22.87
CA ARG A 32 48.05 -14.61 -21.91
C ARG A 32 47.76 -13.69 -20.72
N ALA A 33 48.74 -12.90 -20.29
CA ALA A 33 48.55 -11.91 -19.22
C ALA A 33 47.73 -10.69 -19.69
N ALA A 34 47.91 -10.25 -20.95
CA ALA A 34 47.10 -9.18 -21.54
C ALA A 34 45.62 -9.57 -21.71
N TRP A 35 45.33 -10.81 -22.10
CA TRP A 35 43.95 -11.32 -22.16
C TRP A 35 43.33 -11.47 -20.77
N GLY A 36 44.08 -11.87 -19.75
CA GLY A 36 43.62 -11.93 -18.37
C GLY A 36 43.30 -10.56 -17.77
N ALA A 37 44.10 -9.53 -18.13
CA ALA A 37 43.86 -8.15 -17.68
C ALA A 37 42.66 -7.51 -18.39
N VAL A 38 42.44 -7.77 -19.65
CA VAL A 38 41.26 -7.29 -20.41
C VAL A 38 39.98 -7.98 -19.91
N VAL A 39 40.03 -9.27 -19.64
CA VAL A 39 38.89 -10.00 -19.02
C VAL A 39 38.64 -9.53 -17.60
N GLY A 40 39.66 -9.21 -16.81
CA GLY A 40 39.52 -8.65 -15.45
C GLY A 40 38.95 -7.24 -15.43
N LEU A 41 39.27 -6.38 -16.41
CA LEU A 41 38.70 -5.04 -16.57
C LEU A 41 37.25 -5.07 -17.08
N LEU A 42 36.82 -6.11 -17.78
CA LEU A 42 35.44 -6.31 -18.24
C LEU A 42 34.51 -6.81 -17.12
N LEU A 43 35.04 -7.31 -16.01
CA LEU A 43 34.29 -7.81 -14.88
C LEU A 43 33.90 -6.72 -13.86
N THR A 44 34.47 -5.52 -13.92
CA THR A 44 33.99 -4.36 -13.16
C THR A 44 32.91 -3.63 -13.97
N GLY A 45 31.74 -4.26 -14.10
CA GLY A 45 30.61 -3.70 -14.83
C GLY A 45 30.16 -2.36 -14.21
N CYS A 46 30.37 -1.25 -14.92
CA CYS A 46 29.88 0.07 -14.57
C CYS A 46 28.37 0.11 -14.81
N THR A 47 27.56 0.05 -13.74
CA THR A 47 26.12 0.29 -13.85
C THR A 47 25.89 1.77 -14.17
N VAL A 48 25.29 2.06 -15.32
CA VAL A 48 24.96 3.43 -15.73
C VAL A 48 23.62 3.89 -15.15
N GLY A 49 23.41 5.20 -15.16
CA GLY A 49 22.21 5.83 -14.59
C GLY A 49 22.35 6.21 -13.11
N PRO A 50 21.38 6.97 -12.58
CA PRO A 50 21.42 7.45 -11.20
C PRO A 50 21.17 6.31 -10.21
N ASN A 51 21.89 6.30 -9.10
CA ASN A 51 21.55 5.46 -7.96
C ASN A 51 20.43 6.13 -7.16
N PHE A 52 19.52 5.32 -6.65
CA PHE A 52 18.45 5.84 -5.80
C PHE A 52 19.02 6.37 -4.49
N THR A 53 18.61 7.57 -4.13
CA THR A 53 18.86 8.18 -2.82
C THR A 53 17.52 8.59 -2.23
N ARG A 54 17.26 8.13 -1.00
CA ARG A 54 16.03 8.47 -0.29
C ARG A 54 15.93 9.99 -0.15
N PRO A 55 14.78 10.61 -0.49
CA PRO A 55 14.57 12.04 -0.24
C PRO A 55 14.73 12.35 1.26
N PRO A 56 15.32 13.50 1.62
CA PRO A 56 15.47 13.88 3.01
C PRO A 56 14.11 14.08 3.68
N ALA A 57 14.02 13.72 4.96
CA ALA A 57 12.83 13.97 5.75
C ALA A 57 12.53 15.48 5.81
N PRO A 58 11.26 15.89 5.78
CA PRO A 58 10.90 17.29 5.99
C PRO A 58 11.41 17.80 7.35
N ALA A 59 11.97 19.00 7.38
CA ALA A 59 12.50 19.61 8.60
C ALA A 59 11.40 20.26 9.45
N VAL A 60 10.30 19.52 9.72
CA VAL A 60 9.18 19.98 10.56
C VAL A 60 9.23 19.24 11.90
N SER A 61 9.10 19.98 13.00
CA SER A 61 9.15 19.43 14.36
C SER A 61 7.78 19.01 14.91
N GLY A 62 6.68 19.32 14.22
CA GLY A 62 5.33 19.01 14.66
C GLY A 62 4.33 19.01 13.50
N TYR A 63 3.11 18.55 13.76
CA TYR A 63 2.04 18.48 12.77
C TYR A 63 1.17 19.72 12.69
N THR A 64 1.15 20.54 13.76
CA THR A 64 0.35 21.77 13.88
C THR A 64 1.22 22.93 14.33
N GLN A 65 0.81 24.17 13.99
CA GLN A 65 1.55 25.38 14.39
C GLN A 65 1.58 25.55 15.93
N GLU A 66 0.46 25.23 16.60
CA GLU A 66 0.35 25.24 18.05
C GLU A 66 0.32 23.82 18.59
N PRO A 67 0.98 23.51 19.70
CA PRO A 67 0.92 22.20 20.33
C PRO A 67 -0.53 21.82 20.67
N VAL A 68 -0.93 20.61 20.28
CA VAL A 68 -2.23 20.05 20.62
C VAL A 68 -2.13 19.38 21.98
N THR A 69 -3.00 19.80 22.91
CA THR A 69 -3.10 19.20 24.24
C THR A 69 -4.53 18.72 24.47
N LEU A 70 -4.67 17.55 25.08
CA LEU A 70 -5.99 17.09 25.49
C LEU A 70 -6.41 17.81 26.77
N PRO A 71 -7.63 18.36 26.83
CA PRO A 71 -8.13 18.96 28.05
C PRO A 71 -8.32 17.88 29.13
N PRO A 72 -8.20 18.22 30.45
CA PRO A 72 -8.41 17.28 31.52
C PRO A 72 -9.83 16.69 31.47
N PRO A 73 -10.07 15.42 31.86
CA PRO A 73 -11.36 14.77 31.77
C PRO A 73 -12.38 15.48 32.65
N GLY A 74 -13.61 15.57 32.14
CA GLY A 74 -14.76 16.05 32.89
C GLY A 74 -15.59 14.86 33.33
N GLY A 75 -15.40 14.36 34.54
CA GLY A 75 -16.22 13.27 35.09
C GLY A 75 -15.48 11.93 35.22
N THR A 76 -16.24 10.82 35.14
CA THR A 76 -15.75 9.45 35.35
C THR A 76 -15.05 8.82 34.12
N ASP A 77 -14.88 9.54 33.01
CA ASP A 77 -14.24 9.04 31.80
C ASP A 77 -12.72 8.98 31.96
N ILE A 78 -12.12 8.02 31.23
CA ILE A 78 -10.67 7.77 31.27
C ILE A 78 -9.93 8.98 30.72
N GLU A 79 -8.93 9.42 31.46
CA GLU A 79 -7.99 10.46 31.05
C GLU A 79 -7.11 9.94 29.91
N GLN A 80 -7.25 10.52 28.72
CA GLN A 80 -6.34 10.26 27.60
C GLN A 80 -5.26 11.34 27.57
N ARG A 81 -4.01 10.94 27.28
CA ARG A 81 -2.88 11.85 27.09
C ARG A 81 -2.08 11.47 25.87
N PHE A 82 -1.53 12.43 25.16
CA PHE A 82 -0.57 12.19 24.10
C PHE A 82 0.79 11.83 24.70
N VAL A 83 1.40 10.76 24.20
CA VAL A 83 2.75 10.33 24.56
C VAL A 83 3.60 10.41 23.30
N ILE A 84 4.50 11.40 23.28
CA ILE A 84 5.40 11.65 22.14
C ILE A 84 6.47 10.56 22.11
N GLU A 85 6.84 10.11 20.90
CA GLU A 85 7.85 9.06 20.64
C GLU A 85 7.48 7.67 21.16
N ALA A 86 6.20 7.43 21.48
CA ALA A 86 5.75 6.10 21.83
C ALA A 86 5.50 5.25 20.58
N ALA A 87 6.02 4.02 20.55
CA ALA A 87 5.76 3.08 19.48
C ALA A 87 4.30 2.59 19.52
N VAL A 88 3.69 2.46 18.37
CA VAL A 88 2.36 1.84 18.24
C VAL A 88 2.51 0.33 18.33
N ALA A 89 1.76 -0.31 19.25
CA ALA A 89 1.76 -1.77 19.36
C ALA A 89 1.13 -2.42 18.12
N ARG A 90 1.63 -3.61 17.74
CA ARG A 90 1.11 -4.38 16.60
C ARG A 90 -0.38 -4.69 16.74
N GLN A 91 -0.80 -5.06 17.93
CA GLN A 91 -2.18 -5.39 18.28
C GLN A 91 -2.82 -4.25 19.08
N TRP A 92 -2.70 -3.00 18.58
CA TRP A 92 -3.19 -1.80 19.26
C TRP A 92 -4.68 -1.87 19.64
N TRP A 93 -5.48 -2.69 18.97
CA TRP A 93 -6.89 -2.90 19.30
C TRP A 93 -7.11 -3.64 20.62
N GLU A 94 -6.11 -4.37 21.15
CA GLU A 94 -6.18 -5.00 22.47
C GLU A 94 -6.27 -3.96 23.59
N LEU A 95 -5.84 -2.72 23.34
CA LEU A 95 -5.97 -1.60 24.27
C LEU A 95 -7.44 -1.26 24.59
N PHE A 96 -8.38 -1.63 23.72
CA PHE A 96 -9.81 -1.49 23.98
C PHE A 96 -10.36 -2.55 24.94
N ARG A 97 -9.56 -3.52 25.37
CA ARG A 97 -9.83 -4.55 26.38
C ARG A 97 -11.11 -5.35 26.14
N SER A 98 -11.44 -5.63 24.90
CA SER A 98 -12.60 -6.42 24.50
C SER A 98 -12.18 -7.75 23.87
N PRO A 99 -12.36 -8.90 24.55
CA PRO A 99 -12.08 -10.21 23.97
C PRO A 99 -12.87 -10.49 22.68
N GLN A 100 -14.14 -10.09 22.64
CA GLN A 100 -15.00 -10.24 21.46
C GLN A 100 -14.44 -9.46 20.25
N LEU A 101 -13.88 -8.26 20.49
CA LEU A 101 -13.23 -7.46 19.45
C LEU A 101 -11.98 -8.16 18.93
N ASN A 102 -11.13 -8.68 19.82
CA ASN A 102 -9.92 -9.39 19.48
C ASN A 102 -10.19 -10.63 18.63
N GLU A 103 -11.20 -11.42 18.99
CA GLU A 103 -11.64 -12.59 18.22
C GLU A 103 -12.16 -12.20 16.83
N THR A 104 -12.98 -11.13 16.76
CA THR A 104 -13.52 -10.62 15.49
C THR A 104 -12.39 -10.17 14.55
N ILE A 105 -11.39 -9.45 15.08
CA ILE A 105 -10.24 -9.01 14.29
C ILE A 105 -9.40 -10.21 13.85
N ALA A 106 -9.18 -11.20 14.72
CA ALA A 106 -8.46 -12.42 14.35
C ALA A 106 -9.17 -13.17 13.20
N LEU A 107 -10.50 -13.26 13.23
CA LEU A 107 -11.29 -13.80 12.11
C LEU A 107 -11.12 -12.96 10.84
N ALA A 108 -11.22 -11.64 10.93
CA ALA A 108 -11.04 -10.75 9.78
C ALA A 108 -9.63 -10.89 9.16
N LEU A 109 -8.58 -10.96 9.97
CA LEU A 109 -7.20 -11.12 9.49
C LEU A 109 -6.93 -12.48 8.82
N THR A 110 -7.70 -13.50 9.16
CA THR A 110 -7.57 -14.84 8.57
C THR A 110 -8.52 -15.08 7.41
N GLY A 111 -9.74 -14.57 7.46
CA GLY A 111 -10.83 -14.84 6.52
C GLY A 111 -10.99 -13.82 5.40
N SER A 112 -10.44 -12.59 5.54
CA SER A 112 -10.71 -11.51 4.59
C SER A 112 -10.23 -11.79 3.16
N PRO A 113 -11.12 -11.76 2.15
CA PRO A 113 -10.75 -11.86 0.74
C PRO A 113 -9.83 -10.71 0.28
N THR A 114 -9.96 -9.53 0.87
CA THR A 114 -9.11 -8.38 0.57
C THR A 114 -7.64 -8.66 0.90
N LEU A 115 -7.36 -9.25 2.07
CA LEU A 115 -6.00 -9.67 2.44
C LEU A 115 -5.51 -10.85 1.58
N ALA A 116 -6.38 -11.80 1.26
CA ALA A 116 -6.04 -12.90 0.36
C ALA A 116 -5.62 -12.37 -1.02
N SER A 117 -6.36 -11.40 -1.58
CA SER A 117 -6.01 -10.72 -2.83
C SER A 117 -4.68 -9.98 -2.73
N ALA A 118 -4.45 -9.19 -1.67
CA ALA A 118 -3.21 -8.45 -1.49
C ALA A 118 -1.99 -9.38 -1.33
N ARG A 119 -2.12 -10.50 -0.63
CA ARG A 119 -1.07 -11.55 -0.53
C ARG A 119 -0.77 -12.17 -1.88
N ALA A 120 -1.80 -12.49 -2.67
CA ALA A 120 -1.62 -13.05 -4.01
C ALA A 120 -0.94 -12.05 -4.96
N THR A 121 -1.27 -10.76 -4.88
CA THR A 121 -0.62 -9.69 -5.64
C THR A 121 0.86 -9.55 -5.27
N LEU A 122 1.20 -9.61 -3.97
CA LEU A 122 2.60 -9.64 -3.54
C LEU A 122 3.33 -10.87 -4.08
N ALA A 123 2.74 -12.06 -3.96
CA ALA A 123 3.35 -13.29 -4.48
C ALA A 123 3.55 -13.23 -6.00
N GLN A 124 2.63 -12.62 -6.75
CA GLN A 124 2.78 -12.34 -8.18
C GLN A 124 3.99 -11.43 -8.44
N ALA A 125 4.12 -10.31 -7.72
CA ALA A 125 5.23 -9.38 -7.89
C ALA A 125 6.58 -10.04 -7.54
N GLU A 126 6.65 -10.85 -6.48
CA GLU A 126 7.86 -11.62 -6.12
C GLU A 126 8.22 -12.65 -7.20
N ALA A 127 7.22 -13.30 -7.82
CA ALA A 127 7.44 -14.20 -8.94
C ALA A 127 7.97 -13.48 -10.19
N VAL A 128 7.49 -12.25 -10.47
CA VAL A 128 8.03 -11.39 -11.53
C VAL A 128 9.49 -11.04 -11.26
N VAL A 129 9.84 -10.69 -10.01
CA VAL A 129 11.26 -10.47 -9.64
C VAL A 129 12.10 -11.72 -9.87
N ALA A 130 11.60 -12.90 -9.51
CA ALA A 130 12.30 -14.16 -9.77
C ALA A 130 12.45 -14.42 -11.26
N GLN A 131 11.42 -14.14 -12.07
CA GLN A 131 11.46 -14.25 -13.52
C GLN A 131 12.52 -13.35 -14.13
N VAL A 132 12.54 -12.04 -13.80
CA VAL A 132 13.49 -11.10 -14.38
C VAL A 132 14.92 -11.34 -13.90
N ARG A 133 15.13 -11.88 -12.70
CA ARG A 133 16.44 -12.33 -12.23
C ARG A 133 17.02 -13.48 -13.07
N GLY A 134 16.15 -14.24 -13.76
CA GLY A 134 16.57 -15.27 -14.71
C GLY A 134 17.50 -14.74 -15.81
N VAL A 135 17.40 -13.45 -16.17
CA VAL A 135 18.26 -12.80 -17.18
C VAL A 135 19.74 -12.76 -16.78
N TYR A 136 20.06 -12.88 -15.48
CA TYR A 136 21.46 -12.96 -15.02
C TYR A 136 22.15 -14.27 -15.37
N TYR A 137 21.41 -15.28 -15.80
CA TYR A 137 21.93 -16.60 -16.13
C TYR A 137 21.86 -16.85 -17.63
N PRO A 138 22.76 -17.69 -18.16
CA PRO A 138 22.68 -18.13 -19.55
C PRO A 138 21.34 -18.82 -19.82
N GLN A 139 20.65 -18.46 -20.90
CA GLN A 139 19.44 -19.10 -21.37
C GLN A 139 19.80 -20.23 -22.33
N VAL A 140 19.19 -21.38 -22.16
CA VAL A 140 19.40 -22.57 -22.99
C VAL A 140 18.07 -23.02 -23.56
N ASP A 141 17.96 -22.95 -24.87
CA ASP A 141 16.79 -23.36 -25.64
C ASP A 141 17.11 -24.53 -26.54
N LEU A 142 16.15 -25.37 -26.83
CA LEU A 142 16.27 -26.38 -27.89
C LEU A 142 15.55 -25.85 -29.13
N ALA A 143 16.31 -25.59 -30.19
CA ALA A 143 15.76 -25.03 -31.41
C ALA A 143 15.82 -26.06 -32.54
N GLY A 144 14.73 -26.10 -33.33
CA GLY A 144 14.66 -26.86 -34.57
C GLY A 144 14.21 -25.95 -35.72
N THR A 145 14.95 -25.94 -36.83
CA THR A 145 14.59 -25.16 -38.01
C THR A 145 14.55 -26.05 -39.26
N ALA A 146 13.61 -25.77 -40.15
CA ALA A 146 13.52 -26.34 -41.47
C ALA A 146 13.49 -25.19 -42.47
N ASN A 147 14.49 -25.11 -43.32
CA ASN A 147 14.61 -24.06 -44.32
C ASN A 147 14.75 -24.68 -45.72
N SER A 148 13.91 -24.25 -46.66
CA SER A 148 13.94 -24.65 -48.05
C SER A 148 14.34 -23.43 -48.89
N SER A 149 15.47 -23.52 -49.58
CA SER A 149 15.93 -22.47 -50.47
C SER A 149 16.06 -23.02 -51.89
N SER A 150 15.40 -22.39 -52.84
CA SER A 150 15.50 -22.75 -54.24
C SER A 150 16.25 -21.63 -55.01
N THR A 151 17.38 -21.99 -55.59
CA THR A 151 18.17 -21.09 -56.44
C THR A 151 18.00 -21.47 -57.87
N ARG A 152 17.59 -20.53 -58.70
CA ARG A 152 17.54 -20.70 -60.15
C ARG A 152 18.59 -19.79 -60.80
N GLU A 153 19.57 -20.38 -61.39
CA GLU A 153 20.63 -19.70 -62.10
C GLU A 153 20.35 -19.78 -63.63
N THR A 154 20.19 -18.64 -64.24
CA THR A 154 20.00 -18.55 -65.69
C THR A 154 21.28 -17.99 -66.27
N THR A 155 22.01 -18.81 -67.05
CA THR A 155 23.18 -18.35 -67.78
C THR A 155 22.73 -17.75 -69.10
N ASP A 156 23.03 -16.49 -69.35
CA ASP A 156 22.67 -15.81 -70.57
C ASP A 156 23.36 -16.49 -71.82
N ALA A 157 22.53 -16.66 -72.83
CA ALA A 157 22.95 -17.26 -74.10
C ALA A 157 23.95 -16.34 -74.85
N SER A 158 25.18 -16.77 -75.03
CA SER A 158 26.01 -16.18 -76.04
C SER A 158 25.67 -16.83 -77.40
N ALA A 159 25.84 -16.10 -78.50
CA ALA A 159 25.40 -16.46 -79.89
C ALA A 159 25.77 -17.87 -80.40
N ARG A 160 26.36 -18.72 -79.56
CA ARG A 160 26.81 -20.09 -79.87
C ARG A 160 26.45 -21.16 -78.86
N ARG A 161 25.71 -20.81 -77.75
CA ARG A 161 25.23 -21.80 -76.78
C ARG A 161 23.79 -21.43 -76.27
N PRO A 162 22.90 -22.39 -76.25
CA PRO A 162 21.57 -22.13 -75.69
C PRO A 162 21.61 -21.76 -74.16
N SER A 163 20.76 -20.86 -73.69
CA SER A 163 20.63 -20.56 -72.26
C SER A 163 20.21 -21.81 -71.50
N THR A 164 21.02 -22.20 -70.55
CA THR A 164 20.65 -23.32 -69.63
C THR A 164 20.24 -22.75 -68.31
N THR A 165 19.03 -23.06 -67.90
CA THR A 165 18.51 -22.76 -66.57
C THR A 165 18.75 -23.97 -65.69
N THR A 166 19.63 -23.83 -64.70
CA THR A 166 19.87 -24.89 -63.72
C THR A 166 19.25 -24.45 -62.37
N GLY A 167 18.31 -25.23 -61.89
CA GLY A 167 17.69 -25.02 -60.59
C GLY A 167 18.18 -26.04 -59.57
N ALA A 168 18.47 -25.61 -58.38
CA ALA A 168 18.73 -26.51 -57.25
C ALA A 168 17.92 -26.06 -56.04
N THR A 169 17.22 -27.01 -55.41
CA THR A 169 16.54 -26.80 -54.13
C THR A 169 17.42 -27.41 -53.03
N ILE A 170 17.72 -26.62 -52.00
CA ILE A 170 18.44 -27.06 -50.82
C ILE A 170 17.50 -26.98 -49.63
N ASN A 171 17.22 -28.12 -49.04
CA ASN A 171 16.45 -28.26 -47.81
C ASN A 171 17.44 -28.47 -46.67
N VAL A 172 17.46 -27.54 -45.71
CA VAL A 172 18.32 -27.59 -44.54
C VAL A 172 17.43 -27.78 -43.30
N PHE A 173 17.67 -28.86 -42.60
CA PHE A 173 17.08 -29.16 -41.31
C PHE A 173 18.16 -29.01 -40.25
N SER A 174 17.95 -28.17 -39.24
CA SER A 174 18.85 -28.07 -38.09
C SER A 174 18.09 -28.30 -36.79
N PHE A 175 18.75 -28.96 -35.85
CA PHE A 175 18.23 -29.26 -34.53
C PHE A 175 19.33 -29.29 -33.51
N GLY A 176 19.14 -28.58 -32.38
CA GLY A 176 20.11 -28.60 -31.29
C GLY A 176 19.92 -27.51 -30.23
N PRO A 177 20.67 -27.59 -29.13
CA PRO A 177 20.64 -26.56 -28.08
C PRO A 177 21.31 -25.27 -28.57
N LEU A 178 20.66 -24.14 -28.23
CA LEU A 178 21.13 -22.77 -28.39
C LEU A 178 21.28 -22.14 -27.00
N LEU A 179 22.47 -21.63 -26.70
CA LEU A 179 22.73 -20.87 -25.47
C LEU A 179 22.88 -19.39 -25.81
N THR A 180 22.19 -18.54 -25.07
CA THR A 180 22.34 -17.08 -25.17
C THR A 180 22.65 -16.50 -23.78
N TYR A 181 23.55 -15.53 -23.72
CA TYR A 181 23.91 -14.85 -22.46
C TYR A 181 24.26 -13.39 -22.72
N ASP A 182 23.70 -12.50 -21.88
CA ASP A 182 24.01 -11.09 -21.84
C ASP A 182 24.80 -10.78 -20.55
N PRO A 183 26.09 -10.45 -20.64
CA PRO A 183 26.93 -10.15 -19.47
C PRO A 183 26.60 -8.82 -18.79
N ASP A 184 25.63 -8.06 -19.30
CA ASP A 184 25.10 -6.80 -18.73
C ASP A 184 26.20 -5.80 -18.33
N ILE A 185 27.11 -5.46 -19.23
CA ILE A 185 28.30 -4.62 -18.96
C ILE A 185 27.89 -3.22 -18.46
N PHE A 186 26.81 -2.65 -19.01
CA PHE A 186 26.32 -1.32 -18.69
C PHE A 186 25.14 -1.30 -17.71
N GLY A 187 24.68 -2.47 -17.25
CA GLY A 187 23.73 -2.59 -16.16
C GLY A 187 22.28 -2.42 -16.56
N HIS A 188 21.90 -2.62 -17.81
CA HIS A 188 20.50 -2.61 -18.25
C HIS A 188 19.66 -3.61 -17.48
N ASN A 189 20.10 -4.88 -17.45
CA ASN A 189 19.40 -5.96 -16.75
C ASN A 189 19.39 -5.75 -15.23
N ARG A 190 20.50 -5.24 -14.67
CA ARG A 190 20.58 -4.92 -13.24
C ARG A 190 19.58 -3.84 -12.85
N ARG A 191 19.46 -2.76 -13.63
CA ARG A 191 18.48 -1.69 -13.40
C ARG A 191 17.05 -2.15 -13.60
N PHE A 192 16.80 -3.05 -14.55
CA PHE A 192 15.49 -3.64 -14.75
C PHE A 192 15.07 -4.53 -13.56
N VAL A 193 15.97 -5.38 -13.07
CA VAL A 193 15.71 -6.17 -11.84
C VAL A 193 15.53 -5.27 -10.62
N GLU A 194 16.28 -4.19 -10.49
CA GLU A 194 16.12 -3.18 -9.43
C GLU A 194 14.73 -2.53 -9.48
N GLN A 195 14.26 -2.17 -10.68
CA GLN A 195 12.92 -1.63 -10.90
C GLN A 195 11.84 -2.60 -10.43
N GLU A 196 11.89 -3.86 -10.87
CA GLU A 196 10.88 -4.87 -10.50
C GLU A 196 10.96 -5.23 -9.02
N ALA A 197 12.15 -5.25 -8.42
CA ALA A 197 12.32 -5.45 -6.98
C ALA A 197 11.69 -4.31 -6.17
N ALA A 198 11.84 -3.05 -6.60
CA ALA A 198 11.21 -1.91 -5.97
C ALA A 198 9.67 -1.93 -6.13
N LEU A 199 9.15 -2.41 -7.26
CA LEU A 199 7.71 -2.62 -7.45
C LEU A 199 7.17 -3.73 -6.54
N ALA A 200 7.91 -4.82 -6.33
CA ALA A 200 7.53 -5.86 -5.37
C ALA A 200 7.55 -5.33 -3.92
N GLU A 201 8.51 -4.47 -3.59
CA GLU A 201 8.56 -3.79 -2.29
C GLU A 201 7.35 -2.86 -2.09
N ASN A 202 6.92 -2.12 -3.13
CA ASN A 202 5.68 -1.36 -3.11
C ASN A 202 4.47 -2.25 -2.76
N GLN A 203 4.33 -3.44 -3.39
CA GLN A 203 3.24 -4.37 -3.09
C GLN A 203 3.29 -4.90 -1.66
N ARG A 204 4.49 -5.08 -1.10
CA ARG A 204 4.67 -5.46 0.30
C ARG A 204 4.13 -4.40 1.25
N TYR A 205 4.42 -3.13 1.00
CA TYR A 205 3.88 -2.03 1.79
C TYR A 205 2.37 -1.85 1.61
N GLN A 206 1.84 -2.09 0.41
CA GLN A 206 0.39 -2.11 0.18
C GLN A 206 -0.32 -3.23 0.96
N LEU A 207 0.30 -4.40 1.09
CA LEU A 207 -0.21 -5.46 1.95
C LEU A 207 -0.24 -5.02 3.43
N ALA A 208 0.80 -4.36 3.93
CA ALA A 208 0.81 -3.82 5.29
C ALA A 208 -0.28 -2.76 5.50
N ALA A 209 -0.50 -1.88 4.51
CA ALA A 209 -1.61 -0.92 4.53
C ALA A 209 -2.99 -1.61 4.57
N ALA A 210 -3.15 -2.71 3.83
CA ALA A 210 -4.39 -3.49 3.84
C ALA A 210 -4.66 -4.14 5.21
N TYR A 211 -3.63 -4.67 5.89
CA TYR A 211 -3.74 -5.18 7.26
C TYR A 211 -4.21 -4.10 8.23
N LEU A 212 -3.55 -2.94 8.20
CA LEU A 212 -3.88 -1.81 9.06
C LEU A 212 -5.30 -1.31 8.81
N SER A 213 -5.67 -1.14 7.56
CA SER A 213 -7.00 -0.67 7.15
C SER A 213 -8.10 -1.65 7.55
N LEU A 214 -7.86 -2.96 7.39
CA LEU A 214 -8.81 -3.99 7.77
C LEU A 214 -9.04 -4.01 9.30
N ALA A 215 -7.96 -3.97 10.08
CA ALA A 215 -8.06 -3.93 11.54
C ALA A 215 -8.78 -2.67 12.02
N ALA A 216 -8.41 -1.49 11.50
CA ALA A 216 -9.06 -0.23 11.83
C ALA A 216 -10.55 -0.23 11.42
N GLY A 217 -10.86 -0.75 10.22
CA GLY A 217 -12.23 -0.90 9.75
C GLY A 217 -13.08 -1.80 10.65
N ALA A 218 -12.54 -2.94 11.10
CA ALA A 218 -13.23 -3.85 12.00
C ALA A 218 -13.53 -3.20 13.38
N VAL A 219 -12.53 -2.51 13.96
CA VAL A 219 -12.74 -1.77 15.22
C VAL A 219 -13.79 -0.67 15.05
N THR A 220 -13.71 0.10 13.96
CA THR A 220 -14.67 1.17 13.67
C THR A 220 -16.10 0.63 13.55
N GLN A 221 -16.30 -0.49 12.83
CA GLN A 221 -17.63 -1.10 12.73
C GLN A 221 -18.12 -1.63 14.09
N ALA A 222 -17.26 -2.23 14.91
CA ALA A 222 -17.61 -2.66 16.25
C ALA A 222 -18.05 -1.48 17.14
N VAL A 223 -17.37 -0.34 17.06
CA VAL A 223 -17.75 0.89 17.78
C VAL A 223 -19.09 1.44 17.26
N ILE A 224 -19.33 1.42 15.94
CA ILE A 224 -20.61 1.84 15.36
C ILE A 224 -21.75 0.94 15.85
N ILE A 225 -21.56 -0.39 15.85
CA ILE A 225 -22.52 -1.36 16.38
C ILE A 225 -22.83 -1.04 17.86
N ALA A 226 -21.79 -0.90 18.68
CA ALA A 226 -21.93 -0.61 20.11
C ALA A 226 -22.65 0.71 20.37
N SER A 227 -22.29 1.77 19.65
CA SER A 227 -22.93 3.09 19.76
C SER A 227 -24.39 3.06 19.31
N THR A 228 -24.67 2.43 18.18
CA THR A 228 -26.04 2.38 17.65
C THR A 228 -26.96 1.57 18.56
N ARG A 229 -26.47 0.48 19.17
CA ARG A 229 -27.20 -0.27 20.18
C ARG A 229 -27.49 0.56 21.43
N ALA A 230 -26.50 1.32 21.91
CA ALA A 230 -26.72 2.23 23.04
C ALA A 230 -27.76 3.31 22.71
N GLN A 231 -27.77 3.84 21.48
CA GLN A 231 -28.79 4.79 21.03
C GLN A 231 -30.19 4.14 20.93
N ILE A 232 -30.29 2.89 20.46
CA ILE A 232 -31.56 2.14 20.42
C ILE A 232 -32.07 1.93 21.83
N GLN A 233 -31.24 1.49 22.77
CA GLN A 233 -31.62 1.30 24.16
C GLN A 233 -32.11 2.60 24.80
N ALA A 234 -31.40 3.70 24.56
CA ALA A 234 -31.84 5.02 25.04
C ALA A 234 -33.19 5.43 24.46
N ALA A 235 -33.40 5.25 23.15
CA ALA A 235 -34.67 5.55 22.50
C ALA A 235 -35.80 4.66 23.00
N GLU A 236 -35.58 3.37 23.23
CA GLU A 236 -36.58 2.43 23.79
C GLU A 236 -36.96 2.80 25.21
N GLN A 237 -36.01 3.24 26.07
CA GLN A 237 -36.31 3.75 27.41
C GLN A 237 -37.17 5.00 27.37
N VAL A 238 -36.89 5.94 26.48
CA VAL A 238 -37.69 7.14 26.31
C VAL A 238 -39.09 6.79 25.85
N ILE A 239 -39.26 5.94 24.84
CA ILE A 239 -40.56 5.49 24.35
C ILE A 239 -41.36 4.80 25.44
N ALA A 240 -40.74 3.94 26.26
CA ALA A 240 -41.42 3.30 27.40
C ALA A 240 -41.89 4.32 28.44
N THR A 241 -41.12 5.38 28.69
CA THR A 241 -41.51 6.49 29.56
C THR A 241 -42.68 7.28 28.97
N ASP A 242 -42.66 7.54 27.65
CA ASP A 242 -43.75 8.24 26.97
C ASP A 242 -45.06 7.44 26.98
N GLU A 243 -44.97 6.11 26.78
CA GLU A 243 -46.12 5.22 26.87
C GLU A 243 -46.76 5.28 28.28
N HIS A 244 -45.93 5.26 29.31
CA HIS A 244 -46.37 5.40 30.68
C HIS A 244 -46.99 6.78 30.95
N ASN A 245 -46.34 7.87 30.50
CA ASN A 245 -46.87 9.22 30.64
C ASN A 245 -48.21 9.38 29.92
N LEU A 246 -48.36 8.86 28.71
CA LEU A 246 -49.60 8.90 27.95
C LEU A 246 -50.73 8.16 28.69
N GLU A 247 -50.43 7.03 29.30
CA GLU A 247 -51.42 6.29 30.10
C GLU A 247 -51.90 7.08 31.34
N LEU A 248 -50.95 7.71 32.06
CA LEU A 248 -51.30 8.59 33.19
C LEU A 248 -52.17 9.77 32.76
N VAL A 249 -51.81 10.47 31.69
CA VAL A 249 -52.56 11.60 31.16
C VAL A 249 -53.97 11.18 30.69
N ARG A 250 -54.16 9.96 30.17
CA ARG A 250 -55.47 9.42 29.82
C ARG A 250 -56.34 9.20 31.04
N ILE A 251 -55.78 8.62 32.10
CA ILE A 251 -56.49 8.42 33.38
C ILE A 251 -56.91 9.78 33.97
N GLU A 252 -56.03 10.78 33.94
CA GLU A 252 -56.34 12.14 34.40
C GLU A 252 -57.43 12.83 33.55
N PHE A 253 -57.43 12.59 32.24
CA PHE A 253 -58.48 13.08 31.34
C PHE A 253 -59.85 12.43 31.66
N GLU A 254 -59.88 11.12 31.83
CA GLU A 254 -61.10 10.40 32.21
C GLU A 254 -61.63 10.86 33.56
N ALA A 255 -60.77 11.25 34.49
CA ALA A 255 -61.10 11.88 35.75
C ALA A 255 -61.51 13.36 35.64
N GLY A 256 -61.37 13.95 34.42
CA GLY A 256 -61.71 15.37 34.20
C GLY A 256 -60.66 16.35 34.72
N ALA A 257 -59.42 15.88 35.03
CA ALA A 257 -58.35 16.70 35.60
C ALA A 257 -57.54 17.45 34.56
N VAL A 258 -57.43 16.92 33.31
CA VAL A 258 -56.70 17.51 32.20
C VAL A 258 -57.56 17.63 30.93
N ALA A 259 -57.11 18.41 29.95
CA ALA A 259 -57.82 18.62 28.70
C ALA A 259 -57.42 17.55 27.65
N MET A 260 -58.27 17.34 26.62
CA MET A 260 -57.96 16.47 25.49
C MET A 260 -56.68 16.93 24.71
N THR A 261 -56.35 18.21 24.78
CA THR A 261 -55.11 18.77 24.25
C THR A 261 -53.86 18.12 24.87
N ASP A 262 -53.90 17.81 26.17
CA ASP A 262 -52.77 17.21 26.88
C ASP A 262 -52.59 15.75 26.46
N VAL A 263 -53.69 15.01 26.25
CA VAL A 263 -53.66 13.66 25.68
C VAL A 263 -53.04 13.66 24.26
N LEU A 264 -53.46 14.60 23.41
CA LEU A 264 -52.95 14.71 22.04
C LEU A 264 -51.48 15.14 22.02
N LEU A 265 -51.01 16.00 22.93
CA LEU A 265 -49.60 16.36 23.07
C LEU A 265 -48.77 15.14 23.47
N ALA A 266 -49.17 14.36 24.45
CA ALA A 266 -48.46 13.13 24.85
C ALA A 266 -48.46 12.08 23.72
N GLN A 267 -49.57 11.92 22.99
CA GLN A 267 -49.61 11.05 21.80
C GLN A 267 -48.67 11.52 20.70
N SER A 268 -48.59 12.81 20.43
CA SER A 268 -47.72 13.41 19.41
C SER A 268 -46.25 13.19 19.78
N GLN A 269 -45.87 13.37 21.05
CA GLN A 269 -44.53 13.13 21.54
C GLN A 269 -44.14 11.65 21.35
N LEU A 270 -44.97 10.72 21.83
CA LEU A 270 -44.74 9.29 21.64
C LEU A 270 -44.62 8.89 20.17
N ALA A 271 -45.50 9.44 19.32
CA ALA A 271 -45.42 9.17 17.86
C ALA A 271 -44.12 9.69 17.26
N SER A 272 -43.66 10.87 17.67
CA SER A 272 -42.39 11.45 17.26
C SER A 272 -41.22 10.58 17.68
N ASP A 273 -41.17 10.14 18.95
CA ASP A 273 -40.03 9.38 19.47
C ASP A 273 -39.94 7.96 18.88
N ARG A 274 -41.07 7.35 18.56
CA ARG A 274 -41.12 6.09 17.82
C ARG A 274 -40.45 6.18 16.43
N THR A 275 -40.40 7.36 15.81
CA THR A 275 -39.71 7.54 14.50
C THR A 275 -38.19 7.41 14.58
N LEU A 276 -37.61 7.47 15.79
CA LEU A 276 -36.16 7.33 15.98
C LEU A 276 -35.65 5.89 15.79
N LEU A 277 -36.49 4.88 16.11
CA LEU A 277 -36.04 3.49 16.08
C LEU A 277 -35.76 2.92 14.70
N PRO A 278 -36.61 3.11 13.67
CA PRO A 278 -36.36 2.50 12.36
C PRO A 278 -35.01 2.86 11.73
N PRO A 279 -34.60 4.14 11.68
CA PRO A 279 -33.29 4.51 11.12
C PRO A 279 -32.11 3.99 11.95
N LEU A 280 -32.23 3.93 13.29
CA LEU A 280 -31.18 3.36 14.14
C LEU A 280 -31.05 1.85 13.93
N ARG A 281 -32.17 1.12 13.81
CA ARG A 281 -32.13 -0.33 13.49
C ARG A 281 -31.51 -0.59 12.12
N GLN A 282 -31.88 0.22 11.12
CA GLN A 282 -31.26 0.14 9.80
C GLN A 282 -29.74 0.39 9.88
N GLN A 283 -29.31 1.42 10.63
CA GLN A 283 -27.88 1.71 10.81
C GLN A 283 -27.14 0.55 11.49
N LEU A 284 -27.76 -0.09 12.49
CA LEU A 284 -27.22 -1.27 13.16
C LEU A 284 -27.02 -2.43 12.19
N ASP A 285 -28.02 -2.73 11.37
CA ASP A 285 -27.94 -3.82 10.40
C ASP A 285 -26.88 -3.55 9.33
N VAL A 286 -26.80 -2.31 8.82
CA VAL A 286 -25.74 -1.91 7.87
C VAL A 286 -24.34 -2.10 8.47
N ALA A 287 -24.15 -1.70 9.74
CA ALA A 287 -22.86 -1.87 10.42
C ALA A 287 -22.51 -3.35 10.66
N ARG A 288 -23.50 -4.18 11.00
CA ARG A 288 -23.33 -5.63 11.15
C ARG A 288 -22.95 -6.27 9.82
N HIS A 289 -23.65 -5.94 8.72
CA HIS A 289 -23.35 -6.45 7.39
C HIS A 289 -21.95 -6.01 6.94
N ALA A 290 -21.56 -4.77 7.19
CA ALA A 290 -20.22 -4.27 6.86
C ALA A 290 -19.13 -5.05 7.61
N LEU A 291 -19.34 -5.36 8.90
CA LEU A 291 -18.39 -6.15 9.68
C LEU A 291 -18.31 -7.60 9.18
N SER A 292 -19.44 -8.22 8.79
CA SER A 292 -19.43 -9.56 8.17
C SER A 292 -18.58 -9.60 6.90
N VAL A 293 -18.72 -8.59 6.03
CA VAL A 293 -17.91 -8.46 4.81
C VAL A 293 -16.43 -8.30 5.12
N LEU A 294 -16.07 -7.53 6.16
CA LEU A 294 -14.67 -7.37 6.59
C LEU A 294 -14.07 -8.68 7.10
N VAL A 295 -14.86 -9.50 7.80
CA VAL A 295 -14.46 -10.84 8.27
C VAL A 295 -14.34 -11.82 7.09
N GLY A 296 -15.02 -11.55 5.98
CA GLY A 296 -15.00 -12.40 4.78
C GLY A 296 -16.14 -13.40 4.74
N GLU A 297 -17.18 -13.18 5.55
CA GLU A 297 -18.34 -14.04 5.66
C GLU A 297 -19.59 -13.36 5.09
N SER A 298 -20.54 -14.18 4.64
CA SER A 298 -21.85 -13.68 4.22
C SER A 298 -22.67 -13.23 5.43
N PRO A 299 -23.37 -12.07 5.37
CA PRO A 299 -24.28 -11.66 6.43
C PRO A 299 -25.37 -12.68 6.79
N ALA A 300 -25.65 -13.63 5.88
CA ALA A 300 -26.62 -14.70 6.12
C ALA A 300 -26.03 -15.88 6.92
N GLU A 301 -24.71 -16.04 6.91
CA GLU A 301 -24.00 -17.19 7.53
C GLU A 301 -23.32 -16.82 8.84
N TRP A 302 -22.92 -15.55 8.98
CA TRP A 302 -22.23 -15.06 10.17
C TRP A 302 -22.84 -13.75 10.66
N SER A 303 -23.06 -13.65 11.96
CA SER A 303 -23.53 -12.43 12.63
C SER A 303 -22.49 -11.95 13.63
N PRO A 304 -22.14 -10.65 13.61
CA PRO A 304 -21.22 -10.07 14.59
C PRO A 304 -21.75 -10.24 16.02
N PRO A 305 -20.83 -10.34 17.00
CA PRO A 305 -21.22 -10.29 18.40
C PRO A 305 -21.85 -8.93 18.74
N ASP A 306 -22.65 -8.93 19.79
CA ASP A 306 -23.29 -7.73 20.32
C ASP A 306 -22.30 -6.92 21.15
N PHE A 307 -21.60 -5.99 20.50
CA PHE A 307 -20.68 -5.09 21.18
C PHE A 307 -21.45 -4.11 22.07
N ASP A 308 -20.89 -3.83 23.25
CA ASP A 308 -21.40 -2.86 24.22
C ASP A 308 -20.39 -1.72 24.39
N LEU A 309 -20.85 -0.47 24.23
CA LEU A 309 -20.02 0.72 24.38
C LEU A 309 -19.49 0.91 25.82
N ALA A 310 -20.20 0.37 26.82
CA ALA A 310 -19.75 0.39 28.21
C ALA A 310 -18.66 -0.64 28.51
N ALA A 311 -18.59 -1.73 27.73
CA ALA A 311 -17.57 -2.76 27.88
C ALA A 311 -16.25 -2.41 27.16
N LEU A 312 -16.26 -1.45 26.22
CA LEU A 312 -15.06 -0.96 25.56
C LEU A 312 -14.32 0.04 26.47
N THR A 313 -13.00 -0.08 26.51
CA THR A 313 -12.13 0.82 27.27
C THR A 313 -11.34 1.71 26.32
N LEU A 314 -11.32 3.03 26.56
CA LEU A 314 -10.43 3.94 25.82
C LEU A 314 -8.99 3.79 26.32
N PRO A 315 -7.98 3.71 25.41
CA PRO A 315 -6.59 3.77 25.80
C PRO A 315 -6.24 5.09 26.50
N ALA A 316 -5.58 5.01 27.67
CA ALA A 316 -5.16 6.20 28.41
C ALA A 316 -3.99 6.93 27.74
N GLU A 317 -3.10 6.18 27.09
CA GLU A 317 -1.93 6.70 26.40
C GLU A 317 -2.13 6.61 24.89
N LEU A 318 -2.01 7.77 24.23
CA LEU A 318 -2.16 7.90 22.80
C LEU A 318 -0.78 8.18 22.18
N PRO A 319 -0.20 7.24 21.43
CA PRO A 319 1.12 7.42 20.84
C PRO A 319 1.07 8.48 19.75
N VAL A 320 2.03 9.40 19.78
CA VAL A 320 2.25 10.40 18.74
C VAL A 320 3.70 10.30 18.27
N ILE A 321 3.87 9.86 17.03
CA ILE A 321 5.17 9.69 16.39
C ILE A 321 5.60 11.03 15.80
N LEU A 322 6.90 11.37 15.87
CA LEU A 322 7.42 12.60 15.26
C LEU A 322 7.33 12.54 13.73
N PRO A 323 7.15 13.69 13.03
CA PRO A 323 7.05 13.72 11.57
C PRO A 323 8.24 13.07 10.85
N SER A 324 9.46 13.21 11.40
CA SER A 324 10.67 12.59 10.85
C SER A 324 10.70 11.06 10.95
N GLU A 325 10.00 10.48 11.91
CA GLU A 325 9.92 9.03 12.10
C GLU A 325 8.69 8.42 11.40
N LEU A 326 7.60 9.19 11.31
CA LEU A 326 6.36 8.76 10.66
C LEU A 326 6.61 8.31 9.23
N ILE A 327 7.51 8.97 8.50
CA ILE A 327 7.87 8.63 7.12
C ILE A 327 8.51 7.24 6.98
N HIS A 328 9.02 6.68 8.08
CA HIS A 328 9.62 5.34 8.12
C HIS A 328 8.66 4.26 8.64
N GLN A 329 7.46 4.67 9.09
CA GLN A 329 6.50 3.76 9.70
C GLN A 329 5.21 3.62 8.91
N ARG A 330 4.75 4.66 8.21
CA ARG A 330 3.50 4.61 7.44
C ARG A 330 3.65 3.79 6.15
N PRO A 331 2.83 2.75 5.96
CA PRO A 331 2.95 1.89 4.78
C PRO A 331 2.63 2.61 3.47
N ASP A 332 1.75 3.61 3.45
CA ASP A 332 1.43 4.40 2.26
C ASP A 332 2.60 5.27 1.81
N ILE A 333 3.35 5.86 2.75
CA ILE A 333 4.56 6.64 2.45
C ILE A 333 5.67 5.72 1.93
N LEU A 334 5.88 4.57 2.59
CA LEU A 334 6.87 3.58 2.18
C LEU A 334 6.54 2.99 0.79
N ALA A 335 5.26 2.76 0.50
CA ALA A 335 4.81 2.33 -0.83
C ALA A 335 5.12 3.39 -1.91
N ALA A 336 4.85 4.67 -1.62
CA ALA A 336 5.17 5.77 -2.54
C ALA A 336 6.68 5.94 -2.74
N GLU A 337 7.50 5.72 -1.71
CA GLU A 337 8.96 5.72 -1.80
C GLU A 337 9.47 4.57 -2.67
N ALA A 338 8.96 3.35 -2.49
CA ALA A 338 9.31 2.21 -3.32
C ALA A 338 8.93 2.45 -4.80
N GLN A 339 7.80 3.09 -5.07
CA GLN A 339 7.39 3.50 -6.41
C GLN A 339 8.35 4.54 -7.02
N LEU A 340 8.82 5.48 -6.20
CA LEU A 340 9.84 6.46 -6.60
C LEU A 340 11.18 5.78 -6.92
N HIS A 341 11.58 4.78 -6.13
CA HIS A 341 12.76 3.96 -6.40
C HIS A 341 12.64 3.21 -7.72
N ALA A 342 11.49 2.60 -8.00
CA ALA A 342 11.23 1.95 -9.28
C ALA A 342 11.37 2.92 -10.47
N ALA A 343 10.83 4.14 -10.35
CA ALA A 343 10.95 5.16 -11.38
C ALA A 343 12.40 5.62 -11.57
N ASN A 344 13.20 5.73 -10.51
CA ASN A 344 14.63 6.02 -10.60
C ASN A 344 15.40 4.90 -11.33
N ALA A 345 15.10 3.63 -11.03
CA ALA A 345 15.69 2.49 -11.71
C ALA A 345 15.32 2.47 -13.21
N ALA A 346 14.08 2.86 -13.56
CA ALA A 346 13.63 2.98 -14.95
C ALA A 346 14.44 4.04 -15.74
N VAL A 347 14.88 5.14 -15.10
CA VAL A 347 15.83 6.09 -15.71
C VAL A 347 17.15 5.39 -16.04
N GLY A 348 17.62 4.51 -15.14
CA GLY A 348 18.82 3.70 -15.36
C GLY A 348 18.65 2.74 -16.54
N VAL A 349 17.51 2.04 -16.64
CA VAL A 349 17.17 1.17 -17.78
C VAL A 349 17.21 1.94 -19.10
N ALA A 350 16.52 3.09 -19.15
CA ALA A 350 16.48 3.92 -20.36
C ALA A 350 17.87 4.52 -20.72
N THR A 351 18.68 4.83 -19.71
CA THR A 351 20.05 5.32 -19.90
C THR A 351 20.95 4.22 -20.47
N ALA A 352 20.83 2.99 -19.99
CA ALA A 352 21.63 1.85 -20.44
C ALA A 352 21.39 1.53 -21.92
N LEU A 353 20.20 1.79 -22.46
CA LEU A 353 19.90 1.61 -23.89
C LEU A 353 20.70 2.54 -24.83
N LEU A 354 21.32 3.59 -24.30
CA LEU A 354 22.23 4.47 -25.07
C LEU A 354 23.65 3.89 -25.24
N TYR A 355 23.98 2.82 -24.50
CA TYR A 355 25.30 2.19 -24.51
C TYR A 355 25.31 0.90 -25.32
N PRO A 356 26.49 0.43 -25.74
CA PRO A 356 26.59 -0.81 -26.47
C PRO A 356 26.11 -2.01 -25.67
N ASN A 357 25.38 -2.91 -26.32
CA ASN A 357 25.03 -4.21 -25.75
C ASN A 357 25.95 -5.31 -26.26
N VAL A 358 26.36 -6.21 -25.38
CA VAL A 358 27.19 -7.37 -25.67
C VAL A 358 26.40 -8.63 -25.45
N THR A 359 26.30 -9.46 -26.49
CA THR A 359 25.61 -10.76 -26.40
C THR A 359 26.59 -11.88 -26.70
N LEU A 360 26.56 -12.95 -25.93
CA LEU A 360 27.28 -14.18 -26.18
C LEU A 360 26.29 -15.27 -26.58
N SER A 361 26.61 -16.02 -27.62
CA SER A 361 25.80 -17.16 -28.05
C SER A 361 26.69 -18.37 -28.36
N ALA A 362 26.17 -19.55 -28.04
CA ALA A 362 26.78 -20.81 -28.41
C ALA A 362 25.69 -21.77 -28.89
N ALA A 363 25.99 -22.51 -29.96
CA ALA A 363 25.05 -23.50 -30.46
C ALA A 363 25.77 -24.82 -30.80
N TRP A 364 25.11 -25.93 -30.55
CA TRP A 364 25.48 -27.27 -30.95
C TRP A 364 24.31 -27.86 -31.75
N THR A 365 24.39 -27.74 -33.09
CA THR A 365 23.27 -28.16 -33.94
C THR A 365 23.70 -29.30 -34.86
N VAL A 366 22.86 -30.31 -34.97
CA VAL A 366 22.91 -31.30 -36.04
C VAL A 366 22.19 -30.71 -37.24
N GLU A 367 22.90 -30.54 -38.34
CA GLU A 367 22.36 -30.01 -39.58
C GLU A 367 22.36 -31.10 -40.66
N ARG A 368 21.22 -31.29 -41.30
CA ARG A 368 21.07 -32.13 -42.49
C ARG A 368 20.68 -31.27 -43.67
N ALA A 369 21.57 -31.20 -44.65
CA ALA A 369 21.31 -30.50 -45.90
C ALA A 369 21.07 -31.53 -47.03
N VAL A 370 19.88 -31.44 -47.63
CA VAL A 370 19.47 -32.26 -48.77
C VAL A 370 19.31 -31.35 -49.96
N ARG A 371 20.13 -31.62 -51.01
CA ARG A 371 20.06 -30.90 -52.29
C ARG A 371 19.33 -31.74 -53.32
N GLU A 372 18.25 -31.21 -53.87
CA GLU A 372 17.51 -31.80 -54.98
C GLU A 372 17.95 -31.14 -56.29
N GLY A 373 18.38 -31.95 -57.29
CA GLY A 373 18.82 -31.48 -58.60
C GLY A 373 20.09 -32.19 -59.07
N PRO A 374 20.72 -31.74 -60.20
CA PRO A 374 22.00 -32.30 -60.65
C PRO A 374 23.10 -32.18 -59.60
N GLY A 375 23.62 -33.32 -59.10
CA GLY A 375 24.60 -33.37 -58.04
C GLY A 375 23.95 -33.49 -56.63
N LEU A 376 23.07 -34.47 -56.44
CA LEU A 376 22.50 -34.86 -55.18
C LEU A 376 23.56 -34.95 -54.06
N LEU A 377 23.38 -34.11 -53.02
CA LEU A 377 24.17 -34.16 -51.79
C LEU A 377 23.23 -34.31 -50.62
N ASP A 378 23.43 -35.35 -49.82
CA ASP A 378 22.79 -35.53 -48.51
C ASP A 378 23.92 -35.55 -47.47
N THR A 379 24.04 -34.48 -46.72
CA THR A 379 25.11 -34.34 -45.71
C THR A 379 24.50 -34.09 -44.35
N THR A 380 24.98 -34.84 -43.36
CA THR A 380 24.69 -34.58 -41.95
C THR A 380 25.96 -34.09 -41.28
N SER A 381 25.89 -32.92 -40.66
CA SER A 381 27.02 -32.29 -40.00
C SER A 381 26.67 -31.90 -38.58
N LEU A 382 27.62 -32.09 -37.65
CA LEU A 382 27.54 -31.50 -36.33
C LEU A 382 28.23 -30.12 -36.38
N ILE A 383 27.44 -29.06 -36.19
CA ILE A 383 27.95 -27.69 -36.21
C ILE A 383 28.04 -27.20 -34.77
N THR A 384 29.23 -26.78 -34.37
CA THR A 384 29.45 -26.08 -33.10
C THR A 384 29.83 -24.65 -33.41
N SER A 385 29.06 -23.71 -32.91
CA SER A 385 29.31 -22.28 -33.07
C SER A 385 29.43 -21.59 -31.72
N LEU A 386 30.37 -20.67 -31.59
CA LEU A 386 30.51 -19.74 -30.48
C LEU A 386 30.67 -18.35 -31.09
N ALA A 387 29.76 -17.46 -30.73
CA ALA A 387 29.75 -16.10 -31.24
C ALA A 387 29.62 -15.07 -30.12
N GLY A 388 30.31 -13.94 -30.29
CA GLY A 388 30.09 -12.74 -29.46
C GLY A 388 29.64 -11.61 -30.37
N GLY A 389 28.49 -11.01 -30.01
CA GLY A 389 27.93 -9.84 -30.70
C GLY A 389 28.13 -8.58 -29.88
N LEU A 390 28.50 -7.47 -30.55
CA LEU A 390 28.50 -6.13 -29.97
C LEU A 390 27.59 -5.25 -30.83
N THR A 391 26.54 -4.73 -30.26
CA THR A 391 25.63 -3.81 -30.95
C THR A 391 25.64 -2.46 -30.22
N ALA A 392 26.05 -1.40 -30.94
CA ALA A 392 26.04 -0.03 -30.41
C ALA A 392 25.04 0.83 -31.19
N PRO A 393 24.13 1.53 -30.53
CA PRO A 393 23.21 2.45 -31.18
C PRO A 393 23.95 3.70 -31.64
N LEU A 394 24.09 3.92 -32.97
CA LEU A 394 24.72 5.12 -33.50
C LEU A 394 23.71 6.20 -33.88
N PHE A 395 22.60 5.83 -34.49
CA PHE A 395 21.55 6.75 -34.87
C PHE A 395 20.18 6.08 -34.88
N HIS A 396 19.28 6.61 -34.06
CA HIS A 396 17.90 6.14 -33.93
C HIS A 396 16.89 7.30 -34.05
N GLY A 397 17.21 8.34 -34.81
CA GLY A 397 16.33 9.49 -35.01
C GLY A 397 15.95 10.24 -33.71
N GLY A 398 16.78 10.14 -32.67
CA GLY A 398 16.51 10.74 -31.34
C GLY A 398 15.58 9.92 -30.42
N ALA A 399 15.11 8.73 -30.84
CA ALA A 399 14.15 7.93 -30.07
C ALA A 399 14.67 7.51 -28.69
N LEU A 400 15.92 7.02 -28.60
CA LEU A 400 16.50 6.57 -27.33
C LEU A 400 16.69 7.72 -26.33
N GLU A 401 17.11 8.89 -26.81
CA GLU A 401 17.24 10.08 -25.97
C GLU A 401 15.86 10.61 -25.53
N ALA A 402 14.85 10.54 -26.41
CA ALA A 402 13.48 10.86 -26.05
C ALA A 402 12.93 9.88 -24.99
N GLN A 403 13.25 8.58 -25.09
CA GLN A 403 12.88 7.57 -24.09
C GLN A 403 13.54 7.86 -22.73
N ARG A 404 14.82 8.23 -22.70
CA ARG A 404 15.50 8.65 -21.47
C ARG A 404 14.84 9.89 -20.86
N ARG A 405 14.53 10.91 -21.67
CA ARG A 405 13.81 12.11 -21.18
C ARG A 405 12.43 11.78 -20.64
N ALA A 406 11.71 10.87 -21.28
CA ALA A 406 10.41 10.42 -20.79
C ALA A 406 10.52 9.73 -19.42
N ALA A 407 11.54 8.87 -19.23
CA ALA A 407 11.79 8.23 -17.94
C ALA A 407 12.17 9.24 -16.85
N VAL A 408 12.97 10.27 -17.16
CA VAL A 408 13.30 11.37 -16.22
C VAL A 408 12.03 12.14 -15.84
N ALA A 409 11.18 12.50 -16.79
CA ALA A 409 9.92 13.19 -16.51
C ALA A 409 8.97 12.33 -15.67
N ALA A 410 8.95 11.00 -15.89
CA ALA A 410 8.19 10.06 -15.07
C ALA A 410 8.72 9.99 -13.62
N PHE A 411 10.04 10.02 -13.44
CA PHE A 411 10.64 10.12 -12.10
C PHE A 411 10.29 11.43 -11.39
N GLU A 412 10.33 12.57 -12.08
CA GLU A 412 9.94 13.87 -11.53
C GLU A 412 8.45 13.90 -11.13
N ALA A 413 7.58 13.31 -11.95
CA ALA A 413 6.15 13.15 -11.62
C ALA A 413 5.96 12.28 -10.37
N GLN A 414 6.70 11.17 -10.27
CA GLN A 414 6.62 10.29 -9.11
C GLN A 414 7.18 10.95 -7.84
N LEU A 415 8.20 11.80 -7.95
CA LEU A 415 8.73 12.60 -6.84
C LEU A 415 7.67 13.61 -6.34
N ALA A 416 6.92 14.23 -7.24
CA ALA A 416 5.82 15.12 -6.88
C ALA A 416 4.69 14.33 -6.16
N THR A 417 4.35 13.14 -6.64
CA THR A 417 3.38 12.23 -6.02
C THR A 417 3.83 11.82 -4.61
N TYR A 418 5.09 11.44 -4.42
CA TYR A 418 5.65 11.12 -3.11
C TYR A 418 5.50 12.30 -2.13
N ARG A 419 5.83 13.51 -2.57
CA ARG A 419 5.65 14.74 -1.75
C ARG A 419 4.19 14.99 -1.40
N GLN A 420 3.28 14.75 -2.32
CA GLN A 420 1.84 14.86 -2.06
C GLN A 420 1.37 13.85 -1.01
N VAL A 421 1.80 12.60 -1.09
CA VAL A 421 1.50 11.56 -0.09
C VAL A 421 1.99 11.99 1.30
N LEU A 422 3.20 12.53 1.40
CA LEU A 422 3.74 13.07 2.66
C LEU A 422 2.86 14.19 3.24
N LEU A 423 2.47 15.16 2.42
CA LEU A 423 1.65 16.28 2.87
C LEU A 423 0.27 15.81 3.33
N LEU A 424 -0.35 14.88 2.59
CA LEU A 424 -1.64 14.28 2.97
C LEU A 424 -1.51 13.49 4.29
N ALA A 425 -0.43 12.73 4.46
CA ALA A 425 -0.17 11.99 5.68
C ALA A 425 -0.04 12.92 6.90
N PHE A 426 0.71 14.00 6.78
CA PHE A 426 0.86 14.99 7.87
C PHE A 426 -0.45 15.74 8.14
N GLY A 427 -1.22 16.08 7.10
CA GLY A 427 -2.54 16.67 7.24
C GLY A 427 -3.50 15.75 8.01
N GLN A 428 -3.56 14.47 7.67
CA GLN A 428 -4.39 13.48 8.37
C GLN A 428 -4.04 13.37 9.86
N VAL A 429 -2.75 13.37 10.20
CA VAL A 429 -2.33 13.36 11.60
C VAL A 429 -2.74 14.65 12.31
N ALA A 430 -2.52 15.80 11.70
CA ALA A 430 -2.91 17.11 12.25
C ALA A 430 -4.42 17.17 12.51
N ASP A 431 -5.22 16.73 11.53
CA ASP A 431 -6.70 16.68 11.64
C ASP A 431 -7.14 15.76 12.77
N THR A 432 -6.54 14.56 12.87
CA THR A 432 -6.89 13.58 13.91
C THR A 432 -6.53 14.08 15.31
N LEU A 433 -5.37 14.73 15.49
CA LEU A 433 -4.99 15.31 16.77
C LEU A 433 -5.95 16.42 17.20
N ARG A 434 -6.38 17.27 16.26
CA ARG A 434 -7.40 18.32 16.54
C ARG A 434 -8.79 17.72 16.77
N ALA A 435 -9.18 16.68 16.04
CA ALA A 435 -10.43 15.97 16.28
C ALA A 435 -10.48 15.44 17.71
N LEU A 436 -9.45 14.72 18.18
CA LEU A 436 -9.39 14.20 19.55
C LEU A 436 -9.44 15.29 20.62
N GLN A 437 -8.86 16.46 20.38
CA GLN A 437 -8.97 17.61 21.28
C GLN A 437 -10.42 18.11 21.35
N ASN A 438 -11.04 18.35 20.19
CA ASN A 438 -12.42 18.85 20.10
C ASN A 438 -13.43 17.83 20.63
N ASP A 439 -13.21 16.53 20.41
CA ASP A 439 -14.03 15.46 20.95
C ASP A 439 -14.02 15.42 22.48
N ALA A 440 -12.85 15.66 23.09
CA ALA A 440 -12.76 15.74 24.53
C ALA A 440 -13.54 16.94 25.11
N GLU A 441 -13.55 18.07 24.41
CA GLU A 441 -14.35 19.24 24.76
C GLU A 441 -15.84 18.99 24.56
N LEU A 442 -16.22 18.41 23.40
CA LEU A 442 -17.60 18.05 23.08
C LEU A 442 -18.18 17.06 24.10
N LEU A 443 -17.43 15.99 24.41
CA LEU A 443 -17.87 14.98 25.37
C LEU A 443 -18.12 15.60 26.76
N ARG A 444 -17.23 16.50 27.20
CA ARG A 444 -17.42 17.24 28.46
C ARG A 444 -18.69 18.09 28.44
N ALA A 445 -18.92 18.82 27.36
CA ALA A 445 -20.13 19.64 27.21
C ALA A 445 -21.39 18.78 27.18
N GLN A 446 -21.35 17.60 26.53
CA GLN A 446 -22.46 16.66 26.50
C GLN A 446 -22.76 16.02 27.88
N ILE A 447 -21.72 15.70 28.66
CA ILE A 447 -21.87 15.23 30.04
C ILE A 447 -22.57 16.29 30.89
N ALA A 448 -22.17 17.56 30.81
CA ALA A 448 -22.78 18.64 31.53
C ALA A 448 -24.27 18.86 31.12
N ALA A 449 -24.53 18.80 29.79
CA ALA A 449 -25.88 18.89 29.24
C ALA A 449 -26.78 17.73 29.75
N LEU A 450 -26.26 16.50 29.73
CA LEU A 450 -26.99 15.31 30.20
C LEU A 450 -27.30 15.42 31.68
N THR A 451 -26.32 15.74 32.52
CA THR A 451 -26.52 15.87 33.98
C THR A 451 -27.55 16.96 34.32
N THR A 452 -27.49 18.11 33.64
CA THR A 452 -28.40 19.23 33.87
C THR A 452 -29.82 18.89 33.38
N SER A 453 -29.95 18.29 32.20
CA SER A 453 -31.27 17.93 31.66
C SER A 453 -31.95 16.80 32.45
N GLU A 454 -31.18 15.83 32.97
CA GLU A 454 -31.68 14.79 33.87
C GLU A 454 -32.24 15.38 35.17
N ALA A 455 -31.50 16.28 35.79
CA ALA A 455 -31.94 16.99 36.98
C ALA A 455 -33.20 17.86 36.70
N SER A 456 -33.24 18.53 35.55
CA SER A 456 -34.39 19.34 35.11
C SER A 456 -35.63 18.46 34.89
N LEU A 457 -35.48 17.31 34.22
CA LEU A 457 -36.56 16.37 33.98
C LEU A 457 -37.14 15.87 35.31
N LYS A 458 -36.29 15.47 36.25
CA LYS A 458 -36.71 15.01 37.57
C LYS A 458 -37.52 16.09 38.31
N LEU A 459 -37.02 17.34 38.32
CA LEU A 459 -37.74 18.45 38.97
C LEU A 459 -39.08 18.75 38.29
N ALA A 460 -39.18 18.67 36.97
CA ALA A 460 -40.40 18.85 36.22
C ALA A 460 -41.45 17.75 36.56
N GLN A 461 -41.01 16.50 36.65
CA GLN A 461 -41.84 15.36 37.04
C GLN A 461 -42.33 15.49 38.50
N ASP A 462 -41.44 15.86 39.42
CA ASP A 462 -41.78 16.09 40.82
C ASP A 462 -42.79 17.25 40.99
N ALA A 463 -42.62 18.33 40.22
CA ALA A 463 -43.54 19.47 40.22
C ALA A 463 -44.92 19.10 39.64
N TYR A 464 -44.94 18.34 38.55
CA TYR A 464 -46.17 17.86 37.92
C TYR A 464 -46.96 16.93 38.86
N SER A 465 -46.31 15.93 39.45
CA SER A 465 -46.92 15.00 40.40
C SER A 465 -47.47 15.69 41.65
N ALA A 466 -46.87 16.82 42.05
CA ALA A 466 -47.36 17.66 43.16
C ALA A 466 -48.44 18.67 42.74
N GLY A 467 -48.93 18.64 41.49
CA GLY A 467 -49.91 19.58 40.95
C GLY A 467 -49.43 21.03 40.80
N ARG A 468 -48.10 21.26 40.77
CA ARG A 468 -47.45 22.60 40.67
C ARG A 468 -46.77 22.86 39.34
N GLY A 469 -46.76 21.86 38.45
CA GLY A 469 -46.19 21.93 37.11
C GLY A 469 -47.21 21.59 36.04
N SER A 470 -46.91 21.88 34.78
CA SER A 470 -47.72 21.49 33.62
C SER A 470 -47.09 20.31 32.88
N LEU A 471 -47.91 19.51 32.21
CA LEU A 471 -47.47 18.42 31.34
C LEU A 471 -46.46 18.91 30.27
N ILE A 472 -46.69 20.11 29.71
CA ILE A 472 -45.81 20.71 28.71
C ILE A 472 -44.37 20.87 29.25
N GLN A 473 -44.24 21.26 30.54
CA GLN A 473 -42.92 21.38 31.17
C GLN A 473 -42.20 20.02 31.30
N VAL A 474 -42.95 18.96 31.60
CA VAL A 474 -42.41 17.58 31.67
C VAL A 474 -41.96 17.12 30.27
N LEU A 475 -42.83 17.27 29.28
CA LEU A 475 -42.53 16.87 27.90
C LEU A 475 -41.32 17.63 27.31
N ASP A 476 -41.23 18.95 27.58
CA ASP A 476 -40.06 19.75 27.12
C ASP A 476 -38.76 19.34 27.82
N ALA A 477 -38.79 19.13 29.14
CA ALA A 477 -37.64 18.64 29.91
C ALA A 477 -37.21 17.23 29.43
N GLN A 478 -38.18 16.36 29.12
CA GLN A 478 -37.93 15.01 28.60
C GLN A 478 -37.26 15.06 27.21
N ARG A 479 -37.76 15.93 26.33
CA ARG A 479 -37.16 16.14 25.01
C ARG A 479 -35.70 16.62 25.11
N LEU A 480 -35.40 17.55 26.02
CA LEU A 480 -34.05 18.04 26.28
C LEU A 480 -33.14 16.94 26.84
N TYR A 481 -33.63 16.13 27.77
CA TYR A 481 -32.91 14.97 28.32
C TYR A 481 -32.58 13.95 27.22
N GLN A 482 -33.55 13.60 26.40
CA GLN A 482 -33.37 12.68 25.26
C GLN A 482 -32.31 13.19 24.28
N GLN A 483 -32.38 14.47 23.91
CA GLN A 483 -31.38 15.08 23.03
C GLN A 483 -29.95 15.02 23.62
N ALA A 484 -29.83 15.33 24.91
CA ALA A 484 -28.57 15.28 25.64
C ALA A 484 -28.02 13.85 25.76
N LEU A 485 -28.90 12.87 26.04
CA LEU A 485 -28.52 11.45 26.13
C LEU A 485 -28.01 10.90 24.81
N LEU A 486 -28.72 11.13 23.71
CA LEU A 486 -28.29 10.73 22.38
C LEU A 486 -27.02 11.48 21.96
N GLY A 487 -26.91 12.76 22.31
CA GLY A 487 -25.71 13.57 22.08
C GLY A 487 -24.48 13.01 22.81
N TYR A 488 -24.64 12.64 24.07
CA TYR A 488 -23.59 12.02 24.88
C TYR A 488 -23.10 10.69 24.26
N VAL A 489 -24.02 9.79 23.90
CA VAL A 489 -23.69 8.49 23.31
C VAL A 489 -22.91 8.67 21.99
N ARG A 490 -23.35 9.62 21.16
CA ARG A 490 -22.67 9.94 19.88
C ARG A 490 -21.27 10.53 20.11
N ALA A 491 -21.15 11.51 21.01
CA ALA A 491 -19.86 12.14 21.32
C ALA A 491 -18.87 11.11 21.90
N LYS A 492 -19.35 10.22 22.76
CA LYS A 492 -18.54 9.12 23.30
C LYS A 492 -18.06 8.21 22.18
N ALA A 493 -18.93 7.77 21.28
CA ALA A 493 -18.58 6.91 20.16
C ALA A 493 -17.59 7.59 19.17
N GLN A 494 -17.77 8.88 18.89
CA GLN A 494 -16.87 9.65 18.03
C GLN A 494 -15.44 9.63 18.59
N ARG A 495 -15.28 9.82 19.88
CA ARG A 495 -13.96 9.75 20.52
C ARG A 495 -13.29 8.39 20.37
N TYR A 496 -14.06 7.27 20.42
CA TYR A 496 -13.51 5.94 20.10
C TYR A 496 -13.06 5.86 18.65
N GLN A 497 -13.86 6.35 17.71
CA GLN A 497 -13.54 6.32 16.28
C GLN A 497 -12.29 7.13 15.96
N ASP A 498 -12.16 8.35 16.52
CA ASP A 498 -10.98 9.19 16.29
C ASP A 498 -9.74 8.66 17.01
N THR A 499 -9.90 7.92 18.10
CA THR A 499 -8.81 7.14 18.71
C THR A 499 -8.34 6.02 17.77
N VAL A 500 -9.24 5.29 17.12
CA VAL A 500 -8.91 4.28 16.09
C VAL A 500 -8.19 4.94 14.90
N LEU A 501 -8.71 6.07 14.44
CA LEU A 501 -8.11 6.84 13.35
C LEU A 501 -6.69 7.31 13.69
N LEU A 502 -6.41 7.68 14.95
CA LEU A 502 -5.05 8.01 15.38
C LEU A 502 -4.10 6.82 15.20
N PHE A 503 -4.46 5.63 15.67
CA PHE A 503 -3.64 4.42 15.48
C PHE A 503 -3.40 4.13 14.00
N GLN A 504 -4.41 4.32 13.16
CA GLN A 504 -4.28 4.15 11.72
C GLN A 504 -3.36 5.20 11.09
N THR A 505 -3.51 6.48 11.43
CA THR A 505 -2.70 7.58 10.88
C THR A 505 -1.25 7.57 11.37
N MET A 506 -0.97 6.97 12.54
CA MET A 506 0.38 6.70 13.03
C MET A 506 1.05 5.48 12.36
N GLY A 507 0.36 4.81 11.43
CA GLY A 507 0.92 3.71 10.66
C GLY A 507 0.87 2.34 11.34
N GLY A 508 0.32 2.24 12.56
CA GLY A 508 0.04 1.02 13.32
C GLY A 508 1.11 -0.07 13.14
N ALA A 509 2.21 -0.08 13.85
CA ALA A 509 3.26 -1.12 13.85
C ALA A 509 3.51 -1.81 12.47
N SER A 510 3.60 -1.02 11.40
CA SER A 510 3.68 -1.52 10.02
C SER A 510 4.88 -2.43 9.77
N GLN A 511 6.00 -2.21 10.48
CA GLN A 511 7.19 -3.06 10.40
C GLN A 511 6.93 -4.49 10.87
N ASP A 512 6.18 -4.66 11.96
CA ASP A 512 5.80 -5.97 12.48
C ASP A 512 4.87 -6.73 11.51
N TRP A 513 4.01 -6.00 10.77
CA TRP A 513 3.18 -6.59 9.72
C TRP A 513 4.00 -7.03 8.51
N LEU A 514 5.06 -6.27 8.16
CA LEU A 514 5.98 -6.63 7.09
C LEU A 514 6.77 -7.89 7.43
N GLU A 515 7.23 -8.04 8.67
CA GLU A 515 7.90 -9.25 9.14
C GLU A 515 6.95 -10.46 9.13
N ALA A 516 5.70 -10.27 9.56
CA ALA A 516 4.69 -11.33 9.50
C ALA A 516 4.34 -11.73 8.06
N ALA A 517 4.27 -10.78 7.14
CA ALA A 517 4.07 -11.04 5.73
C ALA A 517 5.26 -11.80 5.10
N ALA A 518 6.49 -11.45 5.49
CA ALA A 518 7.70 -12.12 5.04
C ALA A 518 7.86 -13.55 5.58
N ALA A 519 7.31 -13.83 6.77
CA ALA A 519 7.34 -15.17 7.37
C ALA A 519 6.46 -16.20 6.63
N GLY A 520 5.58 -15.77 5.72
CA GLY A 520 4.68 -16.60 4.93
C GLY A 520 3.68 -17.42 5.78
N PRO A 521 2.58 -17.90 5.24
CA PRO A 521 1.81 -18.91 5.92
C PRO A 521 2.70 -20.15 6.03
N ARG A 522 3.03 -20.57 7.25
CA ARG A 522 3.57 -21.92 7.45
C ARG A 522 2.49 -22.86 6.92
N TYR A 523 2.67 -23.35 5.71
CA TYR A 523 1.92 -24.49 5.22
C TYR A 523 2.16 -25.61 6.21
N MET A 524 1.27 -25.77 7.18
CA MET A 524 1.11 -27.03 7.88
C MET A 524 0.56 -27.97 6.81
N GLY A 525 1.48 -28.78 6.24
CA GLY A 525 1.12 -29.83 5.32
C GLY A 525 0.07 -30.72 5.98
N ARG A 526 -1.03 -30.90 5.26
CA ARG A 526 -1.88 -32.06 5.39
C ARG A 526 -1.42 -33.13 4.42
#